data_a18060693872308947f633811c48707d
#
_entry.id   a18060693872308947f633811c48707d
#
_cell.length_a   1.000
_cell.length_b   1.000
_cell.length_c   1.000
_cell.angle_alpha   90.00
_cell.angle_beta   90.00
_cell.angle_gamma   90.00
#
_symmetry.space_group_name_H-M   'P 1'
#
loop_
_entity.id
_entity.type
_entity.pdbx_description
1 polymer ?
#
loop_
_entity_poly.entity_id
_entity_poly.type
_entity_poly.pdbx_seq_one_letter_code
_entity_poly.pdbx_strand_id
1 'polypeptide(L)'
;MPIAFARNPCVRGLSGRRRRRWSERGTSFGYHNLVVDMRAFPLIRNAAPVIFDVTHSLQLPGGGKTSGGDRRFAEPLARAAVAAGADGVFLEVHPDPSSALSDRATQLAPERAERLLESLLAVRRSVAAAAKSLTRS
;
A
#
# COMPACT_ATOMS: atom_id res chain seq x y z
N MET A 1 5.68 19.48 10.03
CA MET A 1 5.64 18.17 10.73
C MET A 1 6.39 17.17 9.85
N PRO A 2 7.44 16.50 10.30
CA PRO A 2 8.11 15.51 9.47
C PRO A 2 7.20 14.28 9.29
N ILE A 3 7.04 13.86 8.05
CA ILE A 3 6.37 12.61 7.70
C ILE A 3 7.25 11.46 8.22
N ALA A 4 6.75 10.69 9.17
CA ALA A 4 7.48 9.54 9.69
C ALA A 4 7.34 8.35 8.73
N PHE A 5 8.39 8.07 7.98
CA PHE A 5 8.45 6.86 7.15
C PHE A 5 8.96 5.68 7.99
N ALA A 6 8.17 4.62 8.09
CA ALA A 6 8.65 3.37 8.68
C ALA A 6 9.67 2.72 7.75
N ARG A 7 10.91 2.55 8.23
CA ARG A 7 11.94 1.79 7.53
C ARG A 7 11.68 0.30 7.71
N ASN A 8 11.19 -0.39 6.69
CA ASN A 8 11.14 -1.85 6.71
C ASN A 8 12.51 -2.45 6.37
N PRO A 9 12.99 -3.45 7.13
CA PRO A 9 14.24 -4.11 6.81
C PRO A 9 14.13 -4.92 5.52
N CYS A 10 15.13 -4.76 4.72
CA CYS A 10 15.51 -5.30 3.44
C CYS A 10 14.98 -6.70 3.07
N VAL A 11 14.24 -6.80 1.98
CA VAL A 11 14.12 -8.04 1.21
C VAL A 11 15.34 -8.16 0.30
N ARG A 12 16.09 -9.27 0.40
CA ARG A 12 17.23 -9.57 -0.48
C ARG A 12 16.74 -9.73 -1.92
N GLY A 13 17.12 -8.83 -2.81
CA GLY A 13 16.98 -9.03 -4.24
C GLY A 13 17.98 -10.07 -4.74
N LEU A 14 17.63 -10.78 -5.83
CA LEU A 14 18.45 -11.81 -6.48
C LEU A 14 19.85 -11.34 -6.94
N SER A 15 20.18 -10.06 -6.83
CA SER A 15 21.47 -9.48 -7.23
C SER A 15 22.42 -9.14 -6.08
N GLY A 16 22.16 -9.58 -4.85
CA GLY A 16 23.07 -9.39 -3.70
C GLY A 16 23.20 -7.95 -3.18
N ARG A 17 22.72 -6.93 -3.86
CA ARG A 17 22.73 -5.54 -3.41
C ARG A 17 21.51 -5.24 -2.58
N ARG A 18 21.70 -4.75 -1.34
CA ARG A 18 20.63 -4.25 -0.47
C ARG A 18 20.02 -2.97 -1.10
N ARG A 19 18.94 -3.10 -1.86
CA ARG A 19 18.17 -1.95 -2.31
C ARG A 19 17.22 -1.54 -1.18
N ARG A 20 17.36 -0.31 -0.68
CA ARG A 20 16.43 0.28 0.27
C ARG A 20 15.08 0.45 -0.42
N ARG A 21 14.01 0.05 0.26
CA ARG A 21 12.63 0.29 -0.16
C ARG A 21 11.93 1.08 0.94
N TRP A 22 11.02 1.93 0.56
CA TRP A 22 10.20 2.68 1.49
C TRP A 22 8.80 2.09 1.50
N SER A 23 8.19 1.97 2.69
CA SER A 23 6.79 1.57 2.83
C SER A 23 5.98 2.80 3.21
N GLU A 24 4.95 3.09 2.45
CA GLU A 24 3.98 4.14 2.71
C GLU A 24 2.69 3.51 3.23
N ARG A 25 2.25 3.90 4.40
CA ARG A 25 1.02 3.40 5.05
C ARG A 25 0.10 4.51 5.54
N GLY A 26 0.38 5.75 5.18
CA GLY A 26 -0.34 6.93 5.63
C GLY A 26 0.19 7.52 6.93
N THR A 27 -0.36 8.65 7.27
CA THR A 27 -0.09 9.41 8.49
C THR A 27 -1.38 9.62 9.28
N SER A 28 -1.25 9.72 10.60
CA SER A 28 -2.40 10.03 11.47
C SER A 28 -2.97 11.40 11.13
N PHE A 29 -4.26 11.45 10.88
CA PHE A 29 -4.98 12.68 10.57
C PHE A 29 -6.36 12.66 11.22
N GLY A 30 -6.69 13.72 11.98
CA GLY A 30 -7.96 13.84 12.68
C GLY A 30 -8.17 12.75 13.74
N TYR A 31 -9.41 12.31 13.90
CA TYR A 31 -9.84 11.35 14.92
C TYR A 31 -9.65 9.92 14.45
N HIS A 32 -8.55 9.29 14.89
CA HIS A 32 -8.27 7.85 14.67
C HIS A 32 -8.22 7.40 13.23
N ASN A 33 -7.91 8.29 12.28
CA ASN A 33 -7.75 7.91 10.87
C ASN A 33 -6.30 7.94 10.43
N LEU A 34 -5.96 7.07 9.46
CA LEU A 34 -4.76 7.22 8.64
C LEU A 34 -5.17 7.77 7.28
N VAL A 35 -4.42 8.76 6.80
CA VAL A 35 -4.60 9.34 5.46
C VAL A 35 -3.35 9.11 4.65
N VAL A 36 -3.52 8.55 3.46
CA VAL A 36 -2.44 8.33 2.50
C VAL A 36 -2.42 9.49 1.52
N ASP A 37 -1.34 10.25 1.51
CA ASP A 37 -1.12 11.29 0.51
C ASP A 37 -0.57 10.66 -0.78
N MET A 38 -1.38 10.62 -1.84
CA MET A 38 -0.98 10.05 -3.12
C MET A 38 0.22 10.74 -3.77
N ARG A 39 0.52 12.00 -3.40
CA ARG A 39 1.72 12.72 -3.83
C ARG A 39 3.01 12.15 -3.24
N ALA A 40 2.91 11.40 -2.13
CA ALA A 40 4.05 10.75 -1.51
C ALA A 40 4.75 9.76 -2.46
N PHE A 41 3.97 9.04 -3.29
CA PHE A 41 4.54 8.04 -4.21
C PHE A 41 5.54 8.62 -5.22
N PRO A 42 5.20 9.62 -6.05
CA PRO A 42 6.17 10.21 -6.97
C PRO A 42 7.33 10.90 -6.25
N LEU A 43 7.11 11.51 -5.08
CA LEU A 43 8.17 12.18 -4.32
C LEU A 43 9.19 11.18 -3.76
N ILE A 44 8.73 10.08 -3.15
CA ILE A 44 9.60 9.03 -2.58
C ILE A 44 10.31 8.27 -3.68
N ARG A 45 9.63 7.98 -4.79
CA ARG A 45 10.14 7.20 -5.90
C ARG A 45 11.40 7.80 -6.54
N ASN A 46 11.58 9.11 -6.45
CA ASN A 46 12.80 9.77 -6.88
C ASN A 46 14.05 9.33 -6.10
N ALA A 47 13.88 8.89 -4.86
CA ALA A 47 14.99 8.46 -3.99
C ALA A 47 15.10 6.93 -3.88
N ALA A 48 13.99 6.20 -3.89
CA ALA A 48 13.97 4.74 -3.75
C ALA A 48 12.61 4.15 -4.20
N PRO A 49 12.54 2.85 -4.55
CA PRO A 49 11.28 2.16 -4.79
C PRO A 49 10.34 2.28 -3.58
N VAL A 50 9.06 2.58 -3.85
CA VAL A 50 8.03 2.76 -2.83
C VAL A 50 7.00 1.64 -2.88
N ILE A 51 6.75 1.02 -1.73
CA ILE A 51 5.75 -0.02 -1.53
C ILE A 51 4.56 0.61 -0.78
N PHE A 52 3.37 0.47 -1.31
CA PHE A 52 2.15 0.84 -0.58
C PHE A 52 1.73 -0.29 0.35
N ASP A 53 1.65 0.00 1.63
CA ASP A 53 1.16 -0.92 2.65
C ASP A 53 -0.36 -0.80 2.76
N VAL A 54 -1.07 -1.65 2.02
CA VAL A 54 -2.53 -1.65 1.98
C VAL A 54 -3.12 -2.04 3.33
N THR A 55 -2.59 -3.09 3.95
CA THR A 55 -3.13 -3.62 5.21
C THR A 55 -3.12 -2.59 6.32
N HIS A 56 -1.96 -1.98 6.56
CA HIS A 56 -1.81 -1.09 7.70
C HIS A 56 -2.33 0.33 7.42
N SER A 57 -2.48 0.74 6.16
CA SER A 57 -3.13 2.02 5.82
C SER A 57 -4.61 2.07 6.17
N LEU A 58 -5.24 0.91 6.36
CA LEU A 58 -6.66 0.78 6.70
C LEU A 58 -6.93 0.79 8.20
N GLN A 59 -5.88 0.80 9.02
CA GLN A 59 -6.02 0.79 10.47
C GLN A 59 -6.61 2.10 10.98
N LEU A 60 -7.38 1.98 12.07
CA LEU A 60 -7.92 3.12 12.84
C LEU A 60 -7.17 3.19 14.18
N PRO A 61 -6.04 3.92 14.24
CA PRO A 61 -5.22 3.96 15.45
C PRO A 61 -5.93 4.66 16.59
N GLY A 62 -5.81 4.11 17.81
CA GLY A 62 -6.30 4.76 19.05
C GLY A 62 -7.76 4.48 19.41
N GLY A 63 -8.44 3.55 18.72
CA GLY A 63 -9.85 3.21 18.98
C GLY A 63 -10.11 2.19 20.10
N GLY A 64 -9.09 1.64 20.78
CA GLY A 64 -9.28 0.63 21.82
C GLY A 64 -8.08 -0.30 22.04
N LYS A 65 -8.30 -1.45 22.68
CA LYS A 65 -7.28 -2.49 22.94
C LYS A 65 -6.79 -3.21 21.67
N THR A 66 -7.52 -3.12 20.58
CA THR A 66 -7.17 -3.70 19.27
C THR A 66 -7.23 -2.62 18.20
N SER A 67 -6.29 -2.65 17.26
CA SER A 67 -6.34 -1.77 16.08
C SER A 67 -7.61 -2.09 15.29
N GLY A 68 -8.54 -1.13 15.24
CA GLY A 68 -9.66 -1.19 14.31
C GLY A 68 -9.18 -1.03 12.87
N GLY A 69 -10.09 -1.15 11.92
CA GLY A 69 -9.76 -0.92 10.51
C GLY A 69 -10.97 -1.09 9.61
N ASP A 70 -10.86 -0.58 8.39
CA ASP A 70 -11.92 -0.66 7.40
C ASP A 70 -11.41 -1.19 6.06
N ARG A 71 -11.55 -2.52 5.86
CA ARG A 71 -11.10 -3.21 4.64
C ARG A 71 -11.89 -2.81 3.38
N ARG A 72 -12.99 -2.06 3.49
CA ARG A 72 -13.71 -1.55 2.33
C ARG A 72 -12.86 -0.62 1.48
N PHE A 73 -11.90 0.05 2.10
CA PHE A 73 -10.97 0.96 1.43
C PHE A 73 -9.72 0.29 0.86
N ALA A 74 -9.50 -1.01 1.06
CA ALA A 74 -8.32 -1.72 0.54
C ALA A 74 -8.18 -1.54 -0.98
N GLU A 75 -9.25 -1.85 -1.70
CA GLU A 75 -9.26 -1.83 -3.16
C GLU A 75 -9.13 -0.42 -3.76
N PRO A 76 -9.94 0.58 -3.34
CA PRO A 76 -9.81 1.94 -3.88
C PRO A 76 -8.45 2.57 -3.57
N LEU A 77 -7.91 2.41 -2.35
CA LEU A 77 -6.61 2.98 -1.99
C LEU A 77 -5.46 2.29 -2.73
N ALA A 78 -5.50 0.95 -2.85
CA ALA A 78 -4.47 0.21 -3.59
C ALA A 78 -4.43 0.61 -5.07
N ARG A 79 -5.60 0.75 -5.71
CA ARG A 79 -5.69 1.24 -7.10
C ARG A 79 -5.14 2.66 -7.23
N ALA A 80 -5.52 3.56 -6.33
CA ALA A 80 -5.03 4.93 -6.33
C ALA A 80 -3.51 5.01 -6.16
N ALA A 81 -2.94 4.23 -5.23
CA ALA A 81 -1.50 4.16 -4.99
C ALA A 81 -0.73 3.65 -6.23
N VAL A 82 -1.23 2.58 -6.88
CA VAL A 82 -0.63 2.06 -8.12
C VAL A 82 -0.72 3.08 -9.25
N ALA A 83 -1.86 3.77 -9.38
CA ALA A 83 -2.03 4.84 -10.36
C ALA A 83 -1.10 6.03 -10.07
N ALA A 84 -0.86 6.36 -8.80
CA ALA A 84 0.06 7.42 -8.37
C ALA A 84 1.55 7.03 -8.49
N GLY A 85 1.87 5.77 -8.82
CA GLY A 85 3.23 5.33 -9.10
C GLY A 85 3.89 4.49 -8.01
N ALA A 86 3.13 3.85 -7.13
CA ALA A 86 3.67 2.82 -6.25
C ALA A 86 4.36 1.71 -7.06
N ASP A 87 5.56 1.29 -6.65
CA ASP A 87 6.33 0.23 -7.32
C ASP A 87 5.84 -1.17 -6.95
N GLY A 88 5.18 -1.30 -5.82
CA GLY A 88 4.56 -2.54 -5.34
C GLY A 88 3.55 -2.29 -4.23
N VAL A 89 2.90 -3.38 -3.81
CA VAL A 89 1.95 -3.37 -2.68
C VAL A 89 2.35 -4.41 -1.65
N PHE A 90 2.06 -4.13 -0.40
CA PHE A 90 2.10 -5.07 0.70
C PHE A 90 0.67 -5.40 1.14
N LEU A 91 0.38 -6.68 1.25
CA LEU A 91 -0.93 -7.21 1.66
C LEU A 91 -0.73 -8.31 2.69
N GLU A 92 -1.47 -8.26 3.78
CA GLU A 92 -1.62 -9.39 4.68
C GLU A 92 -2.86 -10.20 4.28
N VAL A 93 -2.67 -11.50 4.19
CA VAL A 93 -3.70 -12.44 3.74
C VAL A 93 -3.85 -13.55 4.77
N HIS A 94 -5.09 -13.88 5.10
CA HIS A 94 -5.40 -14.99 6.00
C HIS A 94 -6.58 -15.80 5.45
N PRO A 95 -6.55 -17.13 5.49
CA PRO A 95 -7.67 -17.96 5.01
C PRO A 95 -9.02 -17.60 5.65
N ASP A 96 -9.00 -17.29 6.96
CA ASP A 96 -10.14 -16.73 7.68
C ASP A 96 -9.69 -15.47 8.46
N PRO A 97 -9.82 -14.26 7.87
CA PRO A 97 -9.39 -13.02 8.53
C PRO A 97 -10.03 -12.76 9.89
N SER A 98 -11.19 -13.34 10.16
CA SER A 98 -11.89 -13.18 11.45
C SER A 98 -11.18 -13.91 12.58
N SER A 99 -10.44 -14.98 12.28
CA SER A 99 -9.67 -15.79 13.23
C SER A 99 -8.19 -15.39 13.32
N ALA A 100 -7.72 -14.42 12.53
CA ALA A 100 -6.33 -13.99 12.55
C ALA A 100 -5.90 -13.47 13.92
N LEU A 101 -4.64 -13.67 14.29
CA LEU A 101 -4.09 -13.23 15.59
C LEU A 101 -3.96 -11.70 15.66
N SER A 102 -3.67 -11.03 14.55
CA SER A 102 -3.58 -9.56 14.42
C SER A 102 -4.34 -9.10 13.19
N ASP A 103 -4.59 -7.81 13.10
CA ASP A 103 -5.07 -7.11 11.91
C ASP A 103 -6.34 -7.70 11.27
N ARG A 104 -7.19 -8.35 12.09
CA ARG A 104 -8.44 -9.01 11.65
C ARG A 104 -9.33 -8.11 10.81
N ALA A 105 -9.36 -6.81 11.10
CA ALA A 105 -10.21 -5.85 10.42
C ALA A 105 -9.67 -5.44 9.03
N THR A 106 -8.38 -5.64 8.76
CA THR A 106 -7.70 -5.14 7.55
C THR A 106 -7.13 -6.24 6.67
N GLN A 107 -6.87 -7.45 7.19
CA GLN A 107 -6.43 -8.59 6.39
C GLN A 107 -7.49 -9.02 5.36
N LEU A 108 -7.04 -9.55 4.24
CA LEU A 108 -7.90 -10.03 3.15
C LEU A 108 -7.92 -11.57 3.11
N ALA A 109 -9.06 -12.13 2.67
CA ALA A 109 -9.10 -13.53 2.25
C ALA A 109 -8.30 -13.72 0.94
N PRO A 110 -7.72 -14.93 0.69
CA PRO A 110 -6.91 -15.21 -0.49
C PRO A 110 -7.59 -14.83 -1.80
N GLU A 111 -8.85 -15.22 -1.98
CA GLU A 111 -9.60 -14.97 -3.21
C GLU A 111 -9.85 -13.48 -3.44
N ARG A 112 -9.97 -12.71 -2.36
CA ARG A 112 -10.12 -11.26 -2.47
C ARG A 112 -8.79 -10.59 -2.81
N ALA A 113 -7.70 -11.08 -2.23
CA ALA A 113 -6.35 -10.59 -2.54
C ALA A 113 -5.99 -10.87 -4.01
N GLU A 114 -6.30 -12.05 -4.53
CA GLU A 114 -6.08 -12.41 -5.92
C GLU A 114 -6.82 -11.46 -6.87
N ARG A 115 -8.14 -11.27 -6.70
CA ARG A 115 -8.92 -10.31 -7.49
C ARG A 115 -8.38 -8.88 -7.41
N LEU A 116 -7.93 -8.48 -6.22
CA LEU A 116 -7.30 -7.19 -6.05
C LEU A 116 -6.03 -7.08 -6.90
N LEU A 117 -5.13 -8.06 -6.83
CA LEU A 117 -3.88 -8.06 -7.60
C LEU A 117 -4.12 -8.01 -9.11
N GLU A 118 -5.11 -8.75 -9.63
CA GLU A 118 -5.52 -8.66 -11.04
C GLU A 118 -5.96 -7.24 -11.42
N SER A 119 -6.79 -6.61 -10.58
CA SER A 119 -7.23 -5.22 -10.75
C SER A 119 -6.03 -4.25 -10.77
N LEU A 120 -5.07 -4.42 -9.85
CA LEU A 120 -3.88 -3.56 -9.78
C LEU A 120 -2.98 -3.71 -11.02
N LEU A 121 -2.85 -4.93 -11.56
CA LEU A 121 -2.12 -5.16 -12.80
C LEU A 121 -2.81 -4.47 -14.00
N ALA A 122 -4.14 -4.44 -14.04
CA ALA A 122 -4.89 -3.72 -15.07
C ALA A 122 -4.65 -2.20 -14.98
N VAL A 123 -4.75 -1.62 -13.77
CA VAL A 123 -4.46 -0.20 -13.53
C VAL A 123 -3.04 0.14 -13.96
N ARG A 124 -2.06 -0.65 -13.55
CA ARG A 124 -0.65 -0.43 -13.91
C ARG A 124 -0.43 -0.42 -15.44
N ARG A 125 -1.04 -1.36 -16.15
CA ARG A 125 -0.97 -1.41 -17.63
C ARG A 125 -1.57 -0.16 -18.27
N SER A 126 -2.74 0.29 -17.79
CA SER A 126 -3.43 1.48 -18.29
C SER A 126 -2.61 2.75 -18.08
N VAL A 127 -2.04 2.93 -16.89
CA VAL A 127 -1.18 4.09 -16.58
C VAL A 127 0.09 4.08 -17.43
N ALA A 128 0.72 2.92 -17.61
CA ALA A 128 1.91 2.80 -18.47
C ALA A 128 1.61 3.10 -19.95
N ALA A 129 0.43 2.71 -20.43
CA ALA A 129 -0.01 3.03 -21.78
C ALA A 129 -0.26 4.53 -21.96
N ALA A 130 -0.96 5.15 -21.00
CA ALA A 130 -1.24 6.59 -21.01
C ALA A 130 0.06 7.42 -20.98
N ALA A 131 1.04 7.04 -20.15
CA ALA A 131 2.33 7.73 -20.08
C ALA A 131 3.06 7.71 -21.42
N LYS A 132 3.04 6.58 -22.15
CA LYS A 132 3.66 6.46 -23.47
C LYS A 132 2.99 7.34 -24.53
N SER A 133 1.68 7.58 -24.43
CA SER A 133 0.98 8.46 -25.38
C SER A 133 1.37 9.94 -25.20
N LEU A 134 1.58 10.38 -23.94
CA LEU A 134 2.00 11.74 -23.63
C LEU A 134 3.43 12.08 -24.08
N THR A 135 4.31 11.07 -24.18
CA THR A 135 5.70 11.28 -24.63
C THR A 135 5.87 11.25 -26.16
N ARG A 136 4.80 10.97 -26.91
CA ARG A 136 4.81 10.88 -28.39
C ARG A 136 4.28 12.15 -29.06
N SER A 137 3.84 13.14 -28.29
CA SER A 137 3.41 14.47 -28.74
C SER A 137 4.55 15.45 -28.65
#